data_789027f35e4099fd901b3207b3937fae
#
_entry.id   789027f35e4099fd901b3207b3937fae
#
_cell.length_a   1.000
_cell.length_b   1.000
_cell.length_c   1.000
_cell.angle_alpha   90.00
_cell.angle_beta   90.00
_cell.angle_gamma   90.00
#
_symmetry.space_group_name_H-M   'P 1'
#
loop_
_entity.id
_entity.type
_entity.pdbx_description
1 polymer ?
#
loop_
_entity_poly.entity_id
_entity_poly.type
_entity_poly.pdbx_seq_one_letter_code
_entity_poly.pdbx_strand_id
1 'polypeptide(L)'
;MRHFYRSHMPPARVLDLADEFFPGIGLVQVLTAARARTFSGALGTLKLSVKAEGGHYTFVEAETDQMGESRMDRNVKRFFVDLHRAEDRSHKLEASY
;
A
#
# COMPACT_ATOMS: atom_id res chain seq x y z
N MET A 1 -7.83 3.93 12.14
CA MET A 1 -6.58 4.69 11.93
C MET A 1 -6.33 4.92 10.44
N ARG A 2 -5.97 6.10 10.07
CA ARG A 2 -5.64 6.43 8.68
C ARG A 2 -4.16 6.67 8.52
N HIS A 3 -3.59 6.10 7.47
CA HIS A 3 -2.19 6.25 7.11
C HIS A 3 -2.09 6.75 5.69
N PHE A 4 -1.11 7.62 5.43
CA PHE A 4 -0.92 8.24 4.12
C PHE A 4 0.51 8.07 3.65
N TYR A 5 0.68 7.89 2.34
CA TYR A 5 2.00 7.81 1.73
C TYR A 5 1.93 8.32 0.29
N ARG A 6 2.95 9.06 -0.13
CA ARG A 6 3.08 9.50 -1.51
C ARG A 6 4.15 8.69 -2.20
N SER A 7 3.73 7.86 -3.15
CA SER A 7 4.61 6.98 -3.90
C SER A 7 4.96 7.59 -5.25
N HIS A 8 6.17 7.32 -5.73
CA HIS A 8 6.57 7.68 -7.09
C HIS A 8 6.16 6.63 -8.11
N MET A 9 5.62 5.50 -7.66
CA MET A 9 5.16 4.44 -8.56
C MET A 9 3.75 4.73 -9.07
N PRO A 10 3.40 4.22 -10.28
CA PRO A 10 2.03 4.38 -10.79
C PRO A 10 1.01 3.70 -9.86
N PRO A 11 -0.25 4.18 -9.84
CA PRO A 11 -1.27 3.58 -8.99
C PRO A 11 -1.45 2.07 -9.17
N ALA A 12 -1.41 1.58 -10.40
CA ALA A 12 -1.55 0.15 -10.69
C ALA A 12 -0.44 -0.67 -10.04
N ARG A 13 0.79 -0.14 -10.04
CA ARG A 13 1.93 -0.83 -9.44
C ARG A 13 1.81 -0.90 -7.91
N VAL A 14 1.33 0.18 -7.29
CA VAL A 14 1.08 0.19 -5.85
C VAL A 14 0.03 -0.88 -5.48
N LEU A 15 -1.05 -0.97 -6.26
CA LEU A 15 -2.08 -1.98 -6.03
C LEU A 15 -1.56 -3.40 -6.23
N ASP A 16 -0.71 -3.63 -7.23
CA ASP A 16 -0.10 -4.94 -7.45
C ASP A 16 0.73 -5.37 -6.24
N LEU A 17 1.53 -4.45 -5.70
CA LEU A 17 2.34 -4.74 -4.52
C LEU A 17 1.47 -4.99 -3.28
N ALA A 18 0.36 -4.27 -3.15
CA ALA A 18 -0.58 -4.52 -2.06
C ALA A 18 -1.24 -5.90 -2.19
N ASP A 19 -1.60 -6.30 -3.41
CA ASP A 19 -2.20 -7.59 -3.68
C ASP A 19 -1.26 -8.77 -3.38
N GLU A 20 0.04 -8.52 -3.35
CA GLU A 20 1.05 -9.49 -2.91
C GLU A 20 1.29 -9.44 -1.40
N PHE A 21 1.42 -8.24 -0.86
CA PHE A 21 1.83 -8.04 0.53
C PHE A 21 0.76 -8.49 1.53
N PHE A 22 -0.47 -7.99 1.39
CA PHE A 22 -1.49 -8.21 2.40
C PHE A 22 -2.00 -9.64 2.47
N PRO A 23 -2.20 -10.37 1.35
CA PRO A 23 -2.45 -11.80 1.45
C PRO A 23 -1.29 -12.56 2.08
N GLY A 24 -0.06 -12.11 1.87
CA GLY A 24 1.15 -12.71 2.46
C GLY A 24 1.18 -12.66 3.99
N ILE A 25 0.45 -11.74 4.60
CA ILE A 25 0.34 -11.65 6.07
C ILE A 25 -0.99 -12.20 6.60
N GLY A 26 -1.71 -12.95 5.77
CA GLY A 26 -2.91 -13.65 6.19
C GLY A 26 -4.23 -12.92 5.98
N LEU A 27 -4.21 -11.80 5.27
CA LEU A 27 -5.45 -11.10 4.94
C LEU A 27 -6.03 -11.64 3.63
N VAL A 28 -7.35 -11.55 3.52
CA VAL A 28 -8.08 -11.96 2.32
C VAL A 28 -8.63 -10.72 1.63
N GLN A 29 -8.46 -10.63 0.32
CA GLN A 29 -9.02 -9.56 -0.47
C GLN A 29 -10.53 -9.77 -0.61
N VAL A 30 -11.33 -8.89 -0.02
CA VAL A 30 -12.80 -9.01 0.00
C VAL A 30 -13.49 -8.03 -0.94
N LEU A 31 -12.80 -7.01 -1.40
CA LEU A 31 -13.34 -6.06 -2.37
C LEU A 31 -12.24 -5.57 -3.28
N THR A 32 -12.53 -5.50 -4.59
CA THR A 32 -11.62 -5.00 -5.62
C THR A 32 -12.32 -3.94 -6.43
N ALA A 33 -11.69 -2.77 -6.56
CA ALA A 33 -12.13 -1.71 -7.44
C ALA A 33 -10.92 -1.18 -8.22
N ALA A 34 -11.15 -0.33 -9.21
CA ALA A 34 -10.08 0.15 -10.09
C ALA A 34 -8.95 0.86 -9.32
N ARG A 35 -9.26 1.54 -8.22
CA ARG A 35 -8.31 2.33 -7.44
C ARG A 35 -8.37 2.01 -5.95
N ALA A 36 -8.95 0.88 -5.58
CA ALA A 36 -9.13 0.53 -4.18
C ALA A 36 -9.13 -0.97 -3.95
N ARG A 37 -8.74 -1.37 -2.73
CA ARG A 37 -8.77 -2.75 -2.27
C ARG A 37 -9.24 -2.77 -0.82
N THR A 38 -10.04 -3.77 -0.47
CA THR A 38 -10.35 -4.05 0.92
C THR A 38 -9.84 -5.44 1.26
N PHE A 39 -9.08 -5.52 2.34
CA PHE A 39 -8.54 -6.78 2.87
C PHE A 39 -9.08 -7.00 4.27
N SER A 40 -9.34 -8.24 4.64
CA SER A 40 -9.86 -8.59 5.96
C SER A 40 -9.27 -9.90 6.46
N GLY A 41 -9.14 -10.02 7.76
CA GLY A 41 -8.63 -11.23 8.40
C GLY A 41 -8.50 -11.06 9.90
N ALA A 42 -7.68 -11.91 10.53
CA ALA A 42 -7.49 -11.88 11.98
C ALA A 42 -6.95 -10.56 12.51
N LEU A 43 -6.20 -9.82 11.69
CA LEU A 43 -5.64 -8.52 12.09
C LEU A 43 -6.68 -7.39 12.05
N GLY A 44 -7.82 -7.60 11.42
CA GLY A 44 -8.85 -6.59 11.22
C GLY A 44 -9.15 -6.35 9.75
N THR A 45 -9.73 -5.18 9.44
CA THR A 45 -10.08 -4.78 8.08
C THR A 45 -9.26 -3.58 7.66
N LEU A 46 -8.75 -3.64 6.42
CA LEU A 46 -7.95 -2.58 5.81
C LEU A 46 -8.60 -2.16 4.51
N LYS A 47 -8.83 -0.86 4.36
CA LYS A 47 -9.27 -0.25 3.09
C LYS A 47 -8.10 0.55 2.54
N LEU A 48 -7.62 0.15 1.36
CA LEU A 48 -6.52 0.81 0.67
C LEU A 48 -7.05 1.48 -0.58
N SER A 49 -6.73 2.75 -0.75
CA SER A 49 -7.07 3.50 -1.97
C SER A 49 -5.86 4.21 -2.52
N VAL A 50 -5.83 4.38 -3.84
CA VAL A 50 -4.74 5.08 -4.53
C VAL A 50 -5.32 6.13 -5.46
N LYS A 51 -4.62 7.26 -5.59
CA LYS A 51 -5.05 8.37 -6.42
C LYS A 51 -3.82 9.03 -7.04
N ALA A 52 -3.87 9.26 -8.35
CA ALA A 52 -2.82 10.01 -9.03
C ALA A 52 -2.90 11.48 -8.64
N GLU A 53 -1.78 12.06 -8.22
CA GLU A 53 -1.69 13.47 -7.86
C GLU A 53 -0.70 14.19 -8.78
N GLY A 54 -1.19 15.16 -9.55
CA GLY A 54 -0.36 16.04 -10.36
C GLY A 54 0.54 15.35 -11.37
N GLY A 55 0.30 14.10 -11.69
CA GLY A 55 1.11 13.34 -12.65
C GLY A 55 2.47 12.88 -12.13
N HIS A 56 2.83 13.22 -10.89
CA HIS A 56 4.15 12.91 -10.32
C HIS A 56 4.09 11.89 -9.18
N TYR A 57 2.99 11.84 -8.48
CA TYR A 57 2.84 11.01 -7.30
C TYR A 57 1.58 10.20 -7.34
N THR A 58 1.60 9.07 -6.64
CA THR A 58 0.41 8.32 -6.29
C THR A 58 0.18 8.52 -4.80
N PHE A 59 -0.97 9.11 -4.46
CA PHE A 59 -1.39 9.25 -3.07
C PHE A 59 -2.00 7.94 -2.60
N VAL A 60 -1.41 7.35 -1.57
CA VAL A 60 -1.84 6.08 -1.01
C VAL A 60 -2.46 6.34 0.35
N GLU A 61 -3.71 5.93 0.52
CA GLU A 61 -4.42 6.04 1.80
C GLU A 61 -4.80 4.65 2.28
N ALA A 62 -4.44 4.35 3.52
CA ALA A 62 -4.78 3.08 4.16
C ALA A 62 -5.59 3.38 5.42
N GLU A 63 -6.82 2.87 5.48
CA GLU A 63 -7.70 3.04 6.62
C GLU A 63 -7.93 1.69 7.28
N THR A 64 -7.58 1.59 8.57
CA THR A 64 -7.79 0.37 9.35
C THR A 64 -8.96 0.57 10.32
N ASP A 65 -9.59 -0.53 10.71
CA ASP A 65 -10.62 -0.52 11.75
C ASP A 65 -10.01 -0.63 13.15
N GLN A 66 -8.69 -0.53 13.25
CA GLN A 66 -7.96 -0.63 14.52
C GLN A 66 -7.61 0.75 15.05
N MET A 67 -7.36 0.83 16.34
CA MET A 67 -6.78 2.02 16.97
C MET A 67 -5.27 1.93 16.82
N GLY A 68 -4.60 3.03 16.52
CA GLY A 68 -3.16 3.07 16.18
C GLY A 68 -2.26 2.18 17.05
N GLU A 69 -1.12 1.77 16.51
CA GLU A 69 -0.14 0.86 17.11
C GLU A 69 -0.58 -0.61 17.11
N SER A 70 -1.69 -0.95 16.46
CA SER A 70 -2.10 -2.34 16.28
C SER A 70 -1.15 -3.08 15.33
N ARG A 71 -1.25 -4.43 15.33
CA ARG A 71 -0.48 -5.24 14.38
C ARG A 71 -0.86 -4.89 12.93
N MET A 72 -2.12 -4.58 12.66
CA MET A 72 -2.55 -4.12 11.34
C MET A 72 -1.84 -2.83 10.97
N ASP A 73 -1.83 -1.84 11.87
CA ASP A 73 -1.22 -0.53 11.60
C ASP A 73 0.30 -0.65 11.40
N ARG A 74 0.96 -1.53 12.14
CA ARG A 74 2.39 -1.80 11.95
C ARG A 74 2.66 -2.41 10.58
N ASN A 75 1.81 -3.29 10.12
CA ASN A 75 1.96 -3.90 8.80
C ASN A 75 1.67 -2.91 7.67
N VAL A 76 0.76 -1.95 7.87
CA VAL A 76 0.56 -0.86 6.91
C VAL A 76 1.84 -0.03 6.77
N LYS A 77 2.48 0.32 7.88
CA LYS A 77 3.76 1.05 7.86
C LYS A 77 4.85 0.24 7.16
N ARG A 78 4.89 -1.05 7.41
CA ARG A 78 5.84 -1.96 6.75
C ARG A 78 5.60 -2.01 5.23
N PHE A 79 4.34 -2.02 4.80
CA PHE A 79 4.01 -1.93 3.39
C PHE A 79 4.55 -0.64 2.77
N PHE A 80 4.39 0.49 3.46
CA PHE A 80 4.92 1.76 2.97
C PHE A 80 6.46 1.73 2.85
N VAL A 81 7.15 1.09 3.79
CA VAL A 81 8.60 0.90 3.70
C VAL A 81 8.95 0.05 2.47
N ASP A 82 8.18 -0.99 2.20
CA ASP A 82 8.40 -1.83 1.03
C ASP A 82 8.18 -1.06 -0.28
N LEU A 83 7.18 -0.16 -0.32
CA LEU A 83 6.99 0.73 -1.46
C LEU A 83 8.21 1.62 -1.68
N HIS A 84 8.72 2.22 -0.61
CA HIS A 84 9.90 3.06 -0.69
C HIS A 84 11.12 2.30 -1.20
N ARG A 85 11.33 1.08 -0.72
CA ARG A 85 12.44 0.22 -1.18
C ARG A 85 12.31 -0.12 -2.65
N ALA A 86 11.10 -0.40 -3.11
CA ALA A 86 10.85 -0.70 -4.53
C ALA A 86 11.17 0.52 -5.40
N GLU A 87 10.83 1.72 -4.96
CA GLU A 87 11.16 2.97 -5.64
C GLU A 87 12.68 3.18 -5.73
N ASP A 88 13.40 2.97 -4.63
CA ASP A 88 14.85 3.12 -4.58
C ASP A 88 15.54 2.18 -5.54
N ARG A 89 15.08 0.92 -5.62
CA ARG A 89 15.66 -0.05 -6.57
C ARG A 89 15.44 0.38 -8.01
N SER A 90 14.28 0.92 -8.33
CA SER A 90 13.99 1.44 -9.66
C SER A 90 14.91 2.62 -10.01
N HIS A 91 15.12 3.53 -9.07
CA HIS A 91 16.03 4.67 -9.26
C HIS A 91 17.46 4.22 -9.47
N LYS A 92 17.94 3.24 -8.71
CA LYS A 92 19.29 2.70 -8.87
C LYS A 92 19.49 2.05 -10.23
N LEU A 93 18.50 1.32 -10.72
CA LEU A 93 18.56 0.71 -12.05
C LEU A 93 18.63 1.76 -13.14
N GLU A 94 17.86 2.83 -13.05
CA GLU A 94 17.90 3.95 -14.00
C GLU A 94 19.25 4.66 -13.96
N ALA A 95 19.81 4.88 -12.78
CA ALA A 95 21.07 5.56 -12.59
C ALA A 95 22.28 4.78 -13.14
N SER A 96 22.16 3.47 -13.30
CA SER A 96 23.25 2.63 -13.79
C SER A 96 23.37 2.64 -15.31
N TYR A 97 22.44 3.27 -15.99
CA TYR A 97 22.51 3.46 -17.44
C TYR A 97 22.97 4.87 -17.76
#